data_03e2165055a5814a9b47d7b3d551fff3
#
_entry.id   03e2165055a5814a9b47d7b3d551fff3
#
_cell.length_a   1.000
_cell.length_b   1.000
_cell.length_c   1.000
_cell.angle_alpha   90.00
_cell.angle_beta   90.00
_cell.angle_gamma   90.00
#
_symmetry.space_group_name_H-M   'P 1'
#
loop_
_entity.id
_entity.type
_entity.pdbx_description
1 polymer ?
#
loop_
_entity_poly.entity_id
_entity_poly.type
_entity_poly.pdbx_seq_one_letter_code
_entity_poly.pdbx_strand_id
1 'polypeptide(L)'
;MDRLDAMQAFVAVADLEGFAPAARKLGLSPSAVTRLIAALEERLGARLLQRTTRSVTLTDIGTRYLERARRILSDVEEAEGSVEGERTRPGGLLVVSAPLGFGRLHVNPVMSAYLKRYPEVSAELRLSDRIVNLVEDGVDLAVRIGHLPDSTLVGRHVGEMRRIVVASKDYLKAHGEPTHPAEIAAHQTIQFGAMTAGPDWRFIENGREIRLTSTPRFATNSSDAAIHYAEQGGGLTRVMFYQAAESLKAGRVKIVLAEFEQPAMPIHIVYPTSRLLSAKVRTFIDLVTEISEWHFG
;
A
#
# COMPACT_ATOMS: atom_id res chain seq x y z
N MET A 1 5.80 -1.44 -38.35
CA MET A 1 4.91 -2.08 -37.38
C MET A 1 5.07 -1.32 -36.08
N ASP A 2 3.97 -0.75 -35.57
CA ASP A 2 4.02 0.06 -34.36
C ASP A 2 4.34 -0.81 -33.14
N ARG A 3 5.17 -0.28 -32.23
CA ARG A 3 5.57 -0.96 -31.00
C ARG A 3 4.41 -1.07 -30.03
N LEU A 4 3.57 -0.03 -30.00
CA LEU A 4 2.41 0.05 -29.12
C LEU A 4 1.36 -0.96 -29.56
N ASP A 5 1.09 -1.09 -30.87
CA ASP A 5 0.18 -2.11 -31.39
C ASP A 5 0.62 -3.53 -31.00
N ALA A 6 1.93 -3.81 -31.06
CA ALA A 6 2.46 -5.13 -30.69
C ALA A 6 2.36 -5.38 -29.17
N MET A 7 2.55 -4.35 -28.33
CA MET A 7 2.32 -4.44 -26.89
C MET A 7 0.85 -4.63 -26.56
N GLN A 8 -0.06 -3.88 -27.22
CA GLN A 8 -1.52 -4.04 -27.05
C GLN A 8 -1.99 -5.45 -27.43
N ALA A 9 -1.48 -5.98 -28.56
CA ALA A 9 -1.79 -7.33 -28.99
C ALA A 9 -1.31 -8.39 -27.97
N PHE A 10 -0.10 -8.22 -27.43
CA PHE A 10 0.43 -9.10 -26.39
C PHE A 10 -0.40 -9.07 -25.11
N VAL A 11 -0.70 -7.87 -24.58
CA VAL A 11 -1.53 -7.69 -23.39
C VAL A 11 -2.92 -8.32 -23.60
N ALA A 12 -3.56 -8.05 -24.73
CA ALA A 12 -4.88 -8.62 -25.04
C ALA A 12 -4.88 -10.15 -25.10
N VAL A 13 -3.82 -10.77 -25.67
CA VAL A 13 -3.70 -12.24 -25.72
C VAL A 13 -3.44 -12.82 -24.34
N ALA A 14 -2.63 -12.15 -23.50
CA ALA A 14 -2.39 -12.57 -22.13
C ALA A 14 -3.65 -12.50 -21.26
N ASP A 15 -4.43 -11.40 -21.37
CA ASP A 15 -5.65 -11.19 -20.59
C ASP A 15 -6.79 -12.14 -20.97
N LEU A 16 -6.90 -12.46 -22.26
CA LEU A 16 -7.98 -13.29 -22.81
C LEU A 16 -7.55 -14.75 -23.07
N GLU A 17 -6.33 -15.10 -22.66
CA GLU A 17 -5.73 -16.44 -22.79
C GLU A 17 -5.87 -17.04 -24.21
N GLY A 18 -5.90 -16.14 -25.24
CA GLY A 18 -6.11 -16.62 -26.61
C GLY A 18 -6.00 -15.58 -27.69
N PHE A 19 -5.49 -16.01 -28.86
CA PHE A 19 -5.30 -15.15 -30.04
C PHE A 19 -6.63 -14.74 -30.69
N ALA A 20 -7.60 -15.64 -30.79
CA ALA A 20 -8.88 -15.33 -31.43
C ALA A 20 -9.75 -14.36 -30.59
N PRO A 21 -9.88 -14.51 -29.26
CA PRO A 21 -10.54 -13.50 -28.43
C PRO A 21 -9.84 -12.13 -28.49
N ALA A 22 -8.50 -12.10 -28.42
CA ALA A 22 -7.73 -10.88 -28.53
C ALA A 22 -7.92 -10.17 -29.88
N ALA A 23 -7.92 -10.93 -30.96
CA ALA A 23 -8.16 -10.40 -32.30
C ALA A 23 -9.55 -9.73 -32.40
N ARG A 24 -10.60 -10.37 -31.87
CA ARG A 24 -11.93 -9.75 -31.80
C ARG A 24 -11.96 -8.46 -31.00
N LYS A 25 -11.32 -8.46 -29.82
CA LYS A 25 -11.23 -7.25 -28.97
C LYS A 25 -10.54 -6.08 -29.68
N LEU A 26 -9.49 -6.38 -30.45
CA LEU A 26 -8.67 -5.36 -31.13
C LEU A 26 -9.18 -5.01 -32.56
N GLY A 27 -10.23 -5.62 -33.04
CA GLY A 27 -10.71 -5.43 -34.42
C GLY A 27 -9.72 -5.92 -35.48
N LEU A 28 -8.87 -6.90 -35.15
CA LEU A 28 -7.83 -7.46 -36.03
C LEU A 28 -8.13 -8.90 -36.43
N SER A 29 -7.44 -9.39 -37.46
CA SER A 29 -7.45 -10.84 -37.77
C SER A 29 -6.54 -11.61 -36.81
N PRO A 30 -6.82 -12.89 -36.49
CA PRO A 30 -5.94 -13.72 -35.65
C PRO A 30 -4.52 -13.84 -36.21
N SER A 31 -4.36 -13.82 -37.53
CA SER A 31 -3.06 -13.85 -38.21
C SER A 31 -2.28 -12.52 -38.00
N ALA A 32 -2.98 -11.37 -37.95
CA ALA A 32 -2.37 -10.07 -37.65
C ALA A 32 -1.85 -10.03 -36.21
N VAL A 33 -2.65 -10.47 -35.24
CA VAL A 33 -2.24 -10.57 -33.83
C VAL A 33 -1.04 -11.50 -33.69
N THR A 34 -1.04 -12.65 -34.38
CA THR A 34 0.09 -13.58 -34.37
C THR A 34 1.37 -12.94 -34.88
N ARG A 35 1.29 -12.18 -36.00
CA ARG A 35 2.47 -11.47 -36.56
C ARG A 35 2.97 -10.36 -35.64
N LEU A 36 2.07 -9.59 -34.99
CA LEU A 36 2.44 -8.55 -34.03
C LEU A 36 3.25 -9.14 -32.86
N ILE A 37 2.77 -10.23 -32.29
CA ILE A 37 3.45 -10.89 -31.16
C ILE A 37 4.77 -11.53 -31.60
N ALA A 38 4.82 -12.19 -32.75
CA ALA A 38 6.05 -12.77 -33.26
C ALA A 38 7.14 -11.69 -33.49
N ALA A 39 6.78 -10.55 -34.06
CA ALA A 39 7.70 -9.43 -34.23
C ALA A 39 8.13 -8.79 -32.89
N LEU A 40 7.26 -8.80 -31.87
CA LEU A 40 7.60 -8.36 -30.53
C LEU A 40 8.62 -9.30 -29.88
N GLU A 41 8.37 -10.61 -29.91
CA GLU A 41 9.27 -11.64 -29.37
C GLU A 41 10.62 -11.67 -30.07
N GLU A 42 10.66 -11.55 -31.41
CA GLU A 42 11.88 -11.46 -32.21
C GLU A 42 12.72 -10.24 -31.79
N ARG A 43 12.09 -9.08 -31.67
CA ARG A 43 12.78 -7.85 -31.25
C ARG A 43 13.34 -7.93 -29.85
N LEU A 44 12.63 -8.57 -28.92
CA LEU A 44 13.07 -8.75 -27.54
C LEU A 44 14.08 -9.88 -27.36
N GLY A 45 14.27 -10.72 -28.40
CA GLY A 45 15.11 -11.90 -28.35
C GLY A 45 14.62 -12.95 -27.34
N ALA A 46 13.32 -12.92 -26.98
CA ALA A 46 12.76 -13.78 -25.95
C ALA A 46 11.30 -14.16 -26.27
N ARG A 47 10.93 -15.38 -25.96
CA ARG A 47 9.52 -15.80 -26.01
C ARG A 47 8.78 -15.29 -24.77
N LEU A 48 7.65 -14.63 -25.01
CA LEU A 48 6.76 -14.11 -23.98
C LEU A 48 5.60 -15.07 -23.71
N LEU A 49 5.20 -15.85 -24.75
CA LEU A 49 4.08 -16.79 -24.68
C LEU A 49 4.54 -18.22 -24.96
N GLN A 50 4.06 -19.16 -24.19
CA GLN A 50 4.09 -20.58 -24.50
C GLN A 50 2.79 -20.97 -25.18
N ARG A 51 2.89 -21.58 -26.37
CA ARG A 51 1.75 -22.00 -27.14
C ARG A 51 1.66 -23.53 -27.10
N THR A 52 0.54 -24.05 -26.65
CA THR A 52 0.14 -25.44 -26.86
C THR A 52 -1.06 -25.45 -27.79
N THR A 53 -1.44 -26.61 -28.28
CA THR A 53 -2.64 -26.76 -29.12
C THR A 53 -3.96 -26.45 -28.38
N ARG A 54 -3.92 -26.31 -27.04
CA ARG A 54 -5.09 -26.10 -26.19
C ARG A 54 -5.08 -24.86 -25.36
N SER A 55 -3.92 -24.22 -25.15
CA SER A 55 -3.78 -23.05 -24.26
C SER A 55 -2.64 -22.16 -24.68
N VAL A 56 -2.77 -20.88 -24.29
CA VAL A 56 -1.72 -19.87 -24.35
C VAL A 56 -1.40 -19.47 -22.93
N THR A 57 -0.14 -19.61 -22.52
CA THR A 57 0.32 -19.25 -21.18
C THR A 57 1.54 -18.32 -21.29
N LEU A 58 1.77 -17.53 -20.24
CA LEU A 58 2.94 -16.67 -20.17
C LEU A 58 4.20 -17.47 -19.81
N THR A 59 5.34 -17.05 -20.34
CA THR A 59 6.65 -17.42 -19.80
C THR A 59 6.97 -16.55 -18.58
N ASP A 60 8.00 -16.89 -17.78
CA ASP A 60 8.48 -16.04 -16.70
C ASP A 60 8.91 -14.63 -17.19
N ILE A 61 9.52 -14.58 -18.39
CA ILE A 61 9.86 -13.32 -19.05
C ILE A 61 8.58 -12.61 -19.49
N GLY A 62 7.60 -13.33 -20.03
CA GLY A 62 6.31 -12.82 -20.44
C GLY A 62 5.54 -12.19 -19.27
N THR A 63 5.54 -12.82 -18.11
CA THR A 63 4.89 -12.29 -16.91
C THR A 63 5.49 -10.94 -16.51
N ARG A 64 6.81 -10.85 -16.41
CA ARG A 64 7.50 -9.58 -16.10
C ARG A 64 7.29 -8.52 -17.17
N TYR A 65 7.28 -8.91 -18.44
CA TYR A 65 7.06 -7.99 -19.56
C TYR A 65 5.61 -7.49 -19.59
N LEU A 66 4.62 -8.34 -19.26
CA LEU A 66 3.19 -7.99 -19.20
C LEU A 66 2.93 -6.83 -18.24
N GLU A 67 3.48 -6.91 -17.03
CA GLU A 67 3.36 -5.84 -16.05
C GLU A 67 3.90 -4.50 -16.58
N ARG A 68 5.07 -4.51 -17.24
CA ARG A 68 5.67 -3.31 -17.82
C ARG A 68 4.90 -2.80 -19.03
N ALA A 69 4.45 -3.71 -19.92
CA ALA A 69 3.68 -3.35 -21.11
C ALA A 69 2.35 -2.67 -20.76
N ARG A 70 1.63 -3.18 -19.76
CA ARG A 70 0.40 -2.55 -19.25
C ARG A 70 0.64 -1.12 -18.77
N ARG A 71 1.76 -0.88 -18.07
CA ARG A 71 2.11 0.47 -17.59
C ARG A 71 2.41 1.42 -18.73
N ILE A 72 3.23 0.99 -19.69
CA ILE A 72 3.57 1.81 -20.86
C ILE A 72 2.31 2.19 -21.64
N LEU A 73 1.42 1.24 -21.88
CA LEU A 73 0.17 1.49 -22.59
C LEU A 73 -0.72 2.46 -21.82
N SER A 74 -0.84 2.30 -20.50
CA SER A 74 -1.57 3.24 -19.64
C SER A 74 -0.96 4.64 -19.66
N ASP A 75 0.37 4.77 -19.66
CA ASP A 75 1.06 6.06 -19.73
C ASP A 75 0.86 6.75 -21.10
N VAL A 76 0.79 5.97 -22.18
CA VAL A 76 0.46 6.48 -23.53
C VAL A 76 -0.98 6.98 -23.59
N GLU A 77 -1.95 6.18 -23.14
CA GLU A 77 -3.36 6.58 -23.07
C GLU A 77 -3.55 7.86 -22.22
N GLU A 78 -2.79 7.99 -21.13
CA GLU A 78 -2.78 9.16 -20.28
C GLU A 78 -2.20 10.40 -21.02
N ALA A 79 -1.07 10.21 -21.73
CA ALA A 79 -0.45 11.28 -22.50
C ALA A 79 -1.38 11.78 -23.63
N GLU A 80 -2.03 10.87 -24.36
CA GLU A 80 -3.00 11.20 -25.41
C GLU A 80 -4.25 11.89 -24.82
N GLY A 81 -4.77 11.39 -23.69
CA GLY A 81 -5.90 12.00 -23.00
C GLY A 81 -5.62 13.40 -22.46
N SER A 82 -4.37 13.72 -22.13
CA SER A 82 -3.96 15.06 -21.65
C SER A 82 -4.03 16.13 -22.73
N VAL A 83 -3.88 15.76 -23.99
CA VAL A 83 -3.89 16.67 -25.14
C VAL A 83 -5.33 17.03 -25.55
N GLU A 84 -6.28 16.12 -25.37
CA GLU A 84 -7.67 16.32 -25.77
C GLU A 84 -8.49 17.23 -24.84
N GLY A 85 -7.91 17.70 -23.71
CA GLY A 85 -8.53 18.71 -22.80
C GLY A 85 -9.88 18.33 -22.18
N GLU A 86 -10.51 17.26 -22.62
CA GLU A 86 -11.88 16.87 -22.25
C GLU A 86 -11.98 15.55 -21.45
N ARG A 87 -10.90 14.76 -21.33
CA ARG A 87 -10.98 13.51 -20.56
C ARG A 87 -10.67 13.73 -19.08
N THR A 88 -11.66 14.30 -18.40
CA THR A 88 -11.72 14.33 -16.92
C THR A 88 -12.06 12.96 -16.31
N ARG A 89 -12.35 11.95 -17.11
CA ARG A 89 -12.75 10.62 -16.61
C ARG A 89 -11.53 9.75 -16.37
N PRO A 90 -11.33 9.29 -15.13
CA PRO A 90 -10.26 8.37 -14.82
C PRO A 90 -10.52 7.00 -15.44
N GLY A 91 -9.46 6.36 -15.95
CA GLY A 91 -9.50 5.01 -16.55
C GLY A 91 -8.16 4.30 -16.42
N GLY A 92 -8.11 3.03 -16.82
CA GLY A 92 -6.91 2.19 -16.78
C GLY A 92 -6.57 1.66 -15.38
N LEU A 93 -5.34 1.17 -15.19
CA LEU A 93 -4.90 0.55 -13.95
C LEU A 93 -4.36 1.60 -12.96
N LEU A 94 -4.94 1.66 -11.76
CA LEU A 94 -4.46 2.42 -10.61
C LEU A 94 -3.73 1.48 -9.64
N VAL A 95 -2.43 1.69 -9.43
CA VAL A 95 -1.63 0.90 -8.48
C VAL A 95 -1.37 1.70 -7.22
N VAL A 96 -1.92 1.24 -6.09
CA VAL A 96 -1.81 1.90 -4.78
C VAL A 96 -1.03 1.03 -3.82
N SER A 97 -0.05 1.61 -3.12
CA SER A 97 0.64 0.94 -2.02
C SER A 97 0.22 1.53 -0.66
N ALA A 98 0.13 0.68 0.35
CA ALA A 98 -0.18 1.11 1.71
C ALA A 98 0.40 0.14 2.76
N PRO A 99 0.57 0.58 4.03
CA PRO A 99 0.91 -0.34 5.13
C PRO A 99 -0.14 -1.43 5.26
N LEU A 100 0.29 -2.66 5.58
CA LEU A 100 -0.55 -3.86 5.53
C LEU A 100 -1.89 -3.68 6.28
N GLY A 101 -1.84 -3.35 7.56
CA GLY A 101 -3.04 -3.19 8.38
C GLY A 101 -3.87 -1.96 7.98
N PHE A 102 -3.21 -0.81 7.74
CA PHE A 102 -3.88 0.42 7.35
C PHE A 102 -4.55 0.30 5.98
N GLY A 103 -3.85 -0.30 5.03
CA GLY A 103 -4.38 -0.56 3.69
C GLY A 103 -5.63 -1.42 3.73
N ARG A 104 -5.60 -2.51 4.50
CA ARG A 104 -6.75 -3.41 4.66
C ARG A 104 -7.96 -2.70 5.29
N LEU A 105 -7.75 -1.94 6.36
CA LEU A 105 -8.84 -1.38 7.16
C LEU A 105 -9.38 -0.04 6.64
N HIS A 106 -8.50 0.79 6.05
CA HIS A 106 -8.82 2.18 5.75
C HIS A 106 -8.70 2.55 4.26
N VAL A 107 -7.71 1.99 3.53
CA VAL A 107 -7.55 2.27 2.10
C VAL A 107 -8.49 1.41 1.25
N ASN A 108 -8.67 0.15 1.59
CA ASN A 108 -9.54 -0.77 0.83
C ASN A 108 -11.02 -0.33 0.76
N PRO A 109 -11.64 0.21 1.83
CA PRO A 109 -12.98 0.79 1.72
C PRO A 109 -13.05 1.97 0.74
N VAL A 110 -12.04 2.85 0.74
CA VAL A 110 -11.95 3.96 -0.23
C VAL A 110 -11.79 3.43 -1.64
N MET A 111 -10.92 2.42 -1.84
CA MET A 111 -10.75 1.75 -3.14
C MET A 111 -12.06 1.15 -3.65
N SER A 112 -12.81 0.50 -2.77
CA SER A 112 -14.13 -0.05 -3.12
C SER A 112 -15.12 1.03 -3.58
N ALA A 113 -15.17 2.18 -2.90
CA ALA A 113 -15.99 3.32 -3.30
C ALA A 113 -15.50 3.93 -4.62
N TYR A 114 -14.17 4.01 -4.80
CA TYR A 114 -13.54 4.53 -6.00
C TYR A 114 -13.90 3.71 -7.25
N LEU A 115 -13.76 2.40 -7.19
CA LEU A 115 -14.07 1.50 -8.31
C LEU A 115 -15.57 1.48 -8.66
N LYS A 116 -16.44 1.71 -7.67
CA LYS A 116 -17.89 1.88 -7.94
C LYS A 116 -18.18 3.20 -8.66
N ARG A 117 -17.46 4.28 -8.30
CA ARG A 117 -17.65 5.62 -8.90
C ARG A 117 -17.06 5.72 -10.31
N TYR A 118 -15.99 4.95 -10.58
CA TYR A 118 -15.24 4.98 -11.84
C TYR A 118 -15.07 3.58 -12.45
N PRO A 119 -16.09 3.06 -13.16
CA PRO A 119 -16.09 1.69 -13.68
C PRO A 119 -15.01 1.38 -14.71
N GLU A 120 -14.43 2.41 -15.35
CA GLU A 120 -13.35 2.27 -16.33
C GLU A 120 -11.97 2.12 -15.70
N VAL A 121 -11.88 2.25 -14.36
CA VAL A 121 -10.66 2.03 -13.61
C VAL A 121 -10.59 0.60 -13.11
N SER A 122 -9.47 -0.06 -13.33
CA SER A 122 -9.05 -1.23 -12.59
C SER A 122 -8.03 -0.83 -11.51
N ALA A 123 -7.92 -1.56 -10.42
CA ALA A 123 -7.00 -1.20 -9.35
C ALA A 123 -6.21 -2.39 -8.84
N GLU A 124 -4.98 -2.12 -8.42
CA GLU A 124 -4.13 -3.05 -7.68
C GLU A 124 -3.73 -2.41 -6.35
N LEU A 125 -4.08 -3.04 -5.24
CA LEU A 125 -3.73 -2.59 -3.89
C LEU A 125 -2.59 -3.46 -3.34
N ARG A 126 -1.39 -2.90 -3.24
CA ARG A 126 -0.18 -3.55 -2.73
C ARG A 126 0.03 -3.22 -1.27
N LEU A 127 -0.13 -4.21 -0.40
CA LEU A 127 -0.03 -4.04 1.03
C LEU A 127 1.33 -4.53 1.55
N SER A 128 2.12 -3.61 2.14
CA SER A 128 3.44 -3.94 2.68
C SER A 128 3.88 -2.89 3.71
N ASP A 129 4.47 -3.36 4.82
CA ASP A 129 5.10 -2.47 5.80
C ASP A 129 6.53 -2.07 5.42
N ARG A 130 7.02 -2.55 4.26
CA ARG A 130 8.29 -2.11 3.68
C ARG A 130 8.08 -0.86 2.82
N ILE A 131 9.04 0.06 2.87
CA ILE A 131 9.03 1.22 1.99
C ILE A 131 9.35 0.75 0.57
N VAL A 132 8.40 0.99 -0.36
CA VAL A 132 8.54 0.69 -1.78
C VAL A 132 9.08 1.90 -2.54
N ASN A 133 9.85 1.66 -3.61
CA ASN A 133 10.23 2.68 -4.56
C ASN A 133 9.11 2.83 -5.61
N LEU A 134 8.35 3.93 -5.52
CA LEU A 134 7.14 4.12 -6.35
C LEU A 134 7.44 4.04 -7.85
N VAL A 135 8.58 4.58 -8.29
CA VAL A 135 8.94 4.63 -9.71
C VAL A 135 9.38 3.24 -10.20
N GLU A 136 10.31 2.60 -9.48
CA GLU A 136 10.85 1.29 -9.88
C GLU A 136 9.80 0.18 -9.78
N ASP A 137 8.96 0.24 -8.72
CA ASP A 137 7.91 -0.75 -8.48
C ASP A 137 6.62 -0.45 -9.26
N GLY A 138 6.59 0.71 -9.99
CA GLY A 138 5.45 1.14 -10.80
C GLY A 138 4.18 1.32 -9.99
N VAL A 139 4.31 1.97 -8.87
CA VAL A 139 3.20 2.36 -8.00
C VAL A 139 2.81 3.80 -8.35
N ASP A 140 1.52 4.04 -8.59
CA ASP A 140 1.03 5.37 -8.93
C ASP A 140 1.00 6.30 -7.71
N LEU A 141 0.58 5.78 -6.56
CA LEU A 141 0.60 6.49 -5.29
C LEU A 141 0.76 5.53 -4.10
N ALA A 142 1.27 6.05 -2.98
CA ALA A 142 1.31 5.28 -1.74
C ALA A 142 0.78 6.08 -0.55
N VAL A 143 0.09 5.39 0.37
CA VAL A 143 -0.24 5.93 1.68
C VAL A 143 0.92 5.64 2.62
N ARG A 144 1.42 6.67 3.31
CA ARG A 144 2.51 6.58 4.28
C ARG A 144 2.14 7.24 5.60
N ILE A 145 2.50 6.61 6.70
CA ILE A 145 2.28 7.11 8.06
C ILE A 145 3.65 7.48 8.65
N GLY A 146 3.80 8.73 9.02
CA GLY A 146 5.04 9.28 9.56
C GLY A 146 5.61 10.42 8.73
N HIS A 147 6.73 10.97 9.21
CA HIS A 147 7.43 12.04 8.52
C HIS A 147 8.07 11.51 7.23
N LEU A 148 7.90 12.25 6.16
CA LEU A 148 8.51 11.93 4.87
C LEU A 148 9.96 12.41 4.89
N PRO A 149 10.92 11.58 4.46
CA PRO A 149 12.27 12.07 4.19
C PRO A 149 12.24 13.01 2.98
N ASP A 150 13.25 13.86 2.85
CA ASP A 150 13.45 14.68 1.67
C ASP A 150 13.49 13.79 0.43
N SER A 151 12.58 14.02 -0.51
CA SER A 151 12.43 13.22 -1.72
C SER A 151 11.84 14.06 -2.85
N THR A 152 11.92 13.54 -4.08
CA THR A 152 11.28 14.13 -5.27
C THR A 152 9.78 13.80 -5.37
N LEU A 153 9.21 13.14 -4.36
CA LEU A 153 7.79 12.80 -4.31
C LEU A 153 6.98 13.99 -3.83
N VAL A 154 5.78 14.11 -4.36
CA VAL A 154 4.78 15.05 -3.83
C VAL A 154 4.05 14.34 -2.70
N GLY A 155 3.92 15.03 -1.55
CA GLY A 155 3.20 14.54 -0.38
C GLY A 155 1.95 15.38 -0.13
N ARG A 156 0.75 14.77 -0.11
CA ARG A 156 -0.48 15.40 0.36
C ARG A 156 -0.84 14.87 1.73
N HIS A 157 -0.89 15.74 2.72
CA HIS A 157 -1.36 15.41 4.07
C HIS A 157 -2.87 15.09 4.03
N VAL A 158 -3.26 13.96 4.61
CA VAL A 158 -4.64 13.45 4.58
C VAL A 158 -5.15 12.99 5.94
N GLY A 159 -4.36 13.13 6.99
CA GLY A 159 -4.78 12.77 8.33
C GLY A 159 -3.63 12.61 9.31
N GLU A 160 -3.95 12.15 10.51
CA GLU A 160 -3.01 12.00 11.62
C GLU A 160 -3.21 10.67 12.35
N MET A 161 -2.11 10.14 12.91
CA MET A 161 -2.07 8.84 13.56
C MET A 161 -1.34 8.91 14.90
N ARG A 162 -2.03 8.53 15.98
CA ARG A 162 -1.40 8.37 17.29
C ARG A 162 -0.66 7.05 17.38
N ARG A 163 0.43 7.06 18.10
CA ARG A 163 1.15 5.86 18.54
C ARG A 163 0.97 5.70 20.04
N ILE A 164 0.33 4.63 20.43
CA ILE A 164 -0.12 4.37 21.80
C ILE A 164 0.61 3.18 22.41
N VAL A 165 0.62 3.12 23.72
CA VAL A 165 1.04 1.95 24.50
C VAL A 165 -0.19 1.28 25.08
N VAL A 166 -0.30 -0.04 24.88
CA VAL A 166 -1.44 -0.81 25.40
C VAL A 166 -1.00 -2.05 26.17
N ALA A 167 -1.82 -2.46 27.13
CA ALA A 167 -1.72 -3.73 27.84
C ALA A 167 -3.11 -4.25 28.21
N SER A 168 -3.23 -5.54 28.51
CA SER A 168 -4.48 -6.09 29.05
C SER A 168 -4.72 -5.62 30.47
N LYS A 169 -6.02 -5.52 30.85
CA LYS A 169 -6.41 -5.15 32.21
C LYS A 169 -5.89 -6.15 33.26
N ASP A 170 -5.87 -7.43 32.92
CA ASP A 170 -5.40 -8.47 33.82
C ASP A 170 -3.89 -8.37 34.07
N TYR A 171 -3.11 -8.05 33.03
CA TYR A 171 -1.68 -7.77 33.20
C TYR A 171 -1.45 -6.56 34.11
N LEU A 172 -2.15 -5.46 33.87
CA LEU A 172 -2.02 -4.22 34.68
C LEU A 172 -2.45 -4.46 36.14
N LYS A 173 -3.47 -5.30 36.38
CA LYS A 173 -3.90 -5.66 37.74
C LYS A 173 -2.83 -6.49 38.48
N ALA A 174 -2.11 -7.36 37.77
CA ALA A 174 -1.11 -8.23 38.37
C ALA A 174 0.26 -7.53 38.57
N HIS A 175 0.63 -6.57 37.69
CA HIS A 175 1.99 -5.99 37.67
C HIS A 175 2.00 -4.48 37.96
N GLY A 176 0.84 -3.87 38.20
CA GLY A 176 0.68 -2.42 38.31
C GLY A 176 0.47 -1.75 36.96
N GLU A 177 -0.14 -0.58 36.97
CA GLU A 177 -0.29 0.28 35.80
C GLU A 177 0.87 1.28 35.80
N PRO A 178 1.71 1.36 34.76
CA PRO A 178 2.81 2.32 34.74
C PRO A 178 2.23 3.73 34.63
N THR A 179 2.66 4.61 35.53
CA THR A 179 2.28 6.03 35.60
C THR A 179 3.33 6.94 34.96
N HIS A 180 4.55 6.43 34.78
CA HIS A 180 5.65 7.15 34.16
C HIS A 180 6.44 6.22 33.22
N PRO A 181 6.96 6.73 32.07
CA PRO A 181 7.73 5.92 31.13
C PRO A 181 8.89 5.13 31.72
N ALA A 182 9.59 5.68 32.72
CA ALA A 182 10.70 4.98 33.39
C ALA A 182 10.29 3.62 34.01
N GLU A 183 9.03 3.46 34.38
CA GLU A 183 8.51 2.23 34.99
C GLU A 183 8.41 1.08 33.99
N ILE A 184 8.48 1.35 32.66
CA ILE A 184 8.52 0.34 31.62
C ILE A 184 9.65 -0.69 31.85
N ALA A 185 10.76 -0.26 32.45
CA ALA A 185 11.87 -1.13 32.78
C ALA A 185 11.49 -2.30 33.72
N ALA A 186 10.44 -2.13 34.54
CA ALA A 186 9.90 -3.15 35.42
C ALA A 186 8.83 -4.02 34.77
N HIS A 187 8.40 -3.71 33.55
CA HIS A 187 7.35 -4.41 32.84
C HIS A 187 7.88 -5.34 31.76
N GLN A 188 7.10 -6.38 31.45
CA GLN A 188 7.30 -7.18 30.25
C GLN A 188 6.93 -6.32 29.03
N THR A 189 7.79 -6.30 28.01
CA THR A 189 7.53 -5.57 26.77
C THR A 189 7.43 -6.51 25.57
N ILE A 190 6.64 -6.09 24.60
CA ILE A 190 6.40 -6.77 23.35
C ILE A 190 6.88 -5.85 22.23
N GLN A 191 7.87 -6.29 21.46
CA GLN A 191 8.40 -5.52 20.33
C GLN A 191 7.57 -5.78 19.08
N PHE A 192 6.99 -4.73 18.53
CA PHE A 192 6.38 -4.71 17.19
C PHE A 192 7.21 -3.86 16.24
N GLY A 193 7.53 -4.37 15.08
CA GLY A 193 8.25 -3.68 14.01
C GLY A 193 9.55 -4.36 13.60
N ALA A 194 10.42 -3.63 12.90
CA ALA A 194 11.69 -4.16 12.44
C ALA A 194 12.57 -4.56 13.63
N MET A 195 12.98 -5.82 13.69
CA MET A 195 13.83 -6.33 14.76
C MET A 195 15.22 -5.68 14.80
N THR A 196 15.64 -5.06 13.68
CA THR A 196 16.93 -4.37 13.54
C THR A 196 16.91 -2.92 14.05
N ALA A 197 15.74 -2.33 14.29
CA ALA A 197 15.62 -0.92 14.67
C ALA A 197 15.84 -0.65 16.16
N GLY A 198 16.18 -1.67 16.97
CA GLY A 198 16.28 -1.57 18.41
C GLY A 198 14.92 -1.31 19.10
N PRO A 199 14.78 -1.67 20.37
CA PRO A 199 13.53 -1.51 21.12
C PRO A 199 13.38 -0.10 21.70
N ASP A 200 13.64 0.94 20.92
CA ASP A 200 13.56 2.32 21.37
C ASP A 200 12.10 2.75 21.51
N TRP A 201 11.66 2.89 22.74
CA TRP A 201 10.40 3.52 23.06
C TRP A 201 10.63 5.01 23.31
N ARG A 202 9.92 5.84 22.56
CA ARG A 202 10.06 7.29 22.64
C ARG A 202 8.78 7.91 23.18
N PHE A 203 8.95 8.81 24.12
CA PHE A 203 7.90 9.55 24.81
C PHE A 203 8.26 11.03 24.87
N ILE A 204 7.31 11.87 25.24
CA ILE A 204 7.53 13.29 25.49
C ILE A 204 7.15 13.60 26.93
N GLU A 205 8.03 14.27 27.66
CA GLU A 205 7.77 14.81 28.98
C GLU A 205 8.24 16.26 29.03
N ASN A 206 7.36 17.18 29.40
CA ASN A 206 7.67 18.62 29.47
C ASN A 206 8.35 19.17 28.19
N GLY A 207 7.91 18.67 26.99
CA GLY A 207 8.47 19.07 25.70
C GLY A 207 9.82 18.45 25.36
N ARG A 208 10.34 17.53 26.18
CA ARG A 208 11.60 16.82 25.92
C ARG A 208 11.36 15.36 25.57
N GLU A 209 12.13 14.86 24.60
CA GLU A 209 12.06 13.45 24.21
C GLU A 209 12.76 12.57 25.27
N ILE A 210 12.03 11.57 25.76
CA ILE A 210 12.56 10.47 26.59
C ILE A 210 12.69 9.26 25.69
N ARG A 211 13.87 8.63 25.71
CA ARG A 211 14.14 7.36 25.01
C ARG A 211 14.41 6.27 26.02
N LEU A 212 13.68 5.16 25.88
CA LEU A 212 13.83 4.02 26.74
C LEU A 212 14.15 2.79 25.89
N THR A 213 15.19 2.10 26.27
CA THR A 213 15.53 0.80 25.71
C THR A 213 14.90 -0.28 26.56
N SER A 214 14.11 -1.15 25.96
CA SER A 214 13.54 -2.32 26.64
C SER A 214 14.12 -3.61 26.05
N THR A 215 14.19 -4.66 26.87
CA THR A 215 14.51 -6.00 26.39
C THR A 215 13.22 -6.78 26.25
N PRO A 216 12.66 -6.87 25.03
CA PRO A 216 11.37 -7.52 24.84
C PRO A 216 11.46 -9.01 25.06
N ARG A 217 10.47 -9.56 25.77
CA ARG A 217 10.33 -11.01 25.91
C ARG A 217 9.77 -11.66 24.63
N PHE A 218 9.01 -10.90 23.84
CA PHE A 218 8.44 -11.34 22.58
C PHE A 218 8.61 -10.25 21.54
N ALA A 219 9.05 -10.62 20.33
CA ALA A 219 9.20 -9.71 19.21
C ALA A 219 8.52 -10.30 17.96
N THR A 220 7.84 -9.44 17.21
CA THR A 220 7.12 -9.83 15.99
C THR A 220 7.05 -8.67 14.99
N ASN A 221 6.92 -9.00 13.72
CA ASN A 221 6.63 -8.04 12.65
C ASN A 221 5.12 -7.89 12.34
N SER A 222 4.26 -8.54 13.11
CA SER A 222 2.80 -8.46 13.00
C SER A 222 2.21 -7.70 14.18
N SER A 223 1.51 -6.59 13.90
CA SER A 223 0.77 -5.85 14.92
C SER A 223 -0.32 -6.69 15.58
N ASP A 224 -1.02 -7.49 14.78
CA ASP A 224 -2.08 -8.37 15.27
C ASP A 224 -1.53 -9.39 16.27
N ALA A 225 -0.37 -9.99 15.98
CA ALA A 225 0.30 -10.93 16.90
C ALA A 225 0.77 -10.23 18.19
N ALA A 226 1.32 -9.01 18.09
CA ALA A 226 1.75 -8.25 19.25
C ALA A 226 0.57 -7.88 20.16
N ILE A 227 -0.52 -7.40 19.57
CA ILE A 227 -1.74 -7.01 20.30
C ILE A 227 -2.39 -8.25 20.93
N HIS A 228 -2.53 -9.33 20.17
CA HIS A 228 -3.10 -10.56 20.70
C HIS A 228 -2.29 -11.10 21.91
N TYR A 229 -0.95 -11.05 21.82
CA TYR A 229 -0.13 -11.47 22.96
C TYR A 229 -0.26 -10.52 24.16
N ALA A 230 -0.43 -9.20 23.92
CA ALA A 230 -0.72 -8.24 24.99
C ALA A 230 -2.10 -8.53 25.63
N GLU A 231 -3.13 -8.87 24.86
CA GLU A 231 -4.46 -9.29 25.36
C GLU A 231 -4.39 -10.48 26.31
N GLN A 232 -3.48 -11.43 26.02
CA GLN A 232 -3.24 -12.63 26.84
C GLN A 232 -2.35 -12.35 28.07
N GLY A 233 -2.09 -11.10 28.41
CA GLY A 233 -1.26 -10.76 29.57
C GLY A 233 0.24 -10.80 29.31
N GLY A 234 0.68 -10.77 28.05
CA GLY A 234 2.10 -10.84 27.67
C GLY A 234 2.92 -9.60 27.99
N GLY A 235 2.28 -8.48 28.36
CA GLY A 235 2.96 -7.24 28.72
C GLY A 235 2.46 -6.01 27.94
N LEU A 236 3.31 -4.98 27.89
CA LEU A 236 3.06 -3.73 27.19
C LEU A 236 3.49 -3.84 25.73
N THR A 237 2.70 -3.31 24.80
CA THR A 237 3.10 -3.16 23.40
C THR A 237 2.83 -1.74 22.91
N ARG A 238 3.68 -1.25 22.01
CA ARG A 238 3.56 0.08 21.40
C ARG A 238 3.16 -0.07 19.94
N VAL A 239 1.98 0.41 19.60
CA VAL A 239 1.33 0.22 18.30
C VAL A 239 0.68 1.50 17.80
N MET A 240 0.26 1.55 16.55
CA MET A 240 -0.60 2.62 16.03
C MET A 240 -2.01 2.45 16.59
N PHE A 241 -2.69 3.56 16.87
CA PHE A 241 -4.04 3.55 17.46
C PHE A 241 -5.02 2.63 16.69
N TYR A 242 -5.06 2.75 15.36
CA TYR A 242 -5.97 1.95 14.53
C TYR A 242 -5.76 0.44 14.66
N GLN A 243 -4.52 0.00 14.95
CA GLN A 243 -4.19 -1.42 15.10
C GLN A 243 -4.85 -2.02 16.35
N ALA A 244 -4.94 -1.25 17.42
CA ALA A 244 -5.54 -1.67 18.69
C ALA A 244 -7.01 -1.25 18.84
N ALA A 245 -7.58 -0.53 17.88
CA ALA A 245 -8.91 0.10 18.01
C ALA A 245 -10.03 -0.92 18.35
N GLU A 246 -10.02 -2.09 17.73
CA GLU A 246 -10.99 -3.15 18.02
C GLU A 246 -10.80 -3.71 19.44
N SER A 247 -9.58 -3.97 19.86
CA SER A 247 -9.23 -4.49 21.18
C SER A 247 -9.54 -3.49 22.29
N LEU A 248 -9.33 -2.20 22.02
CA LEU A 248 -9.72 -1.11 22.91
C LEU A 248 -11.25 -1.02 23.05
N LYS A 249 -11.97 -1.04 21.92
CA LYS A 249 -13.43 -1.01 21.91
C LYS A 249 -14.05 -2.21 22.65
N ALA A 250 -13.45 -3.38 22.50
CA ALA A 250 -13.86 -4.59 23.19
C ALA A 250 -13.41 -4.66 24.66
N GLY A 251 -12.61 -3.68 25.13
CA GLY A 251 -12.09 -3.62 26.49
C GLY A 251 -11.06 -4.71 26.83
N ARG A 252 -10.49 -5.37 25.82
CA ARG A 252 -9.45 -6.41 26.01
C ARG A 252 -8.10 -5.80 26.39
N VAL A 253 -7.82 -4.58 25.91
CA VAL A 253 -6.64 -3.81 26.29
C VAL A 253 -7.04 -2.41 26.73
N LYS A 254 -6.13 -1.72 27.43
CA LYS A 254 -6.25 -0.33 27.87
C LYS A 254 -5.01 0.44 27.42
N ILE A 255 -5.17 1.72 27.06
CA ILE A 255 -4.06 2.65 26.82
C ILE A 255 -3.45 3.03 28.17
N VAL A 256 -2.13 3.01 28.22
CA VAL A 256 -1.33 3.50 29.36
C VAL A 256 -0.34 4.55 28.88
N LEU A 257 0.13 5.43 29.77
CA LEU A 257 1.11 6.48 29.49
C LEU A 257 0.65 7.48 28.39
N ALA A 258 -0.65 7.73 28.27
CA ALA A 258 -1.21 8.61 27.23
C ALA A 258 -0.67 10.05 27.32
N GLU A 259 -0.38 10.54 28.52
CA GLU A 259 0.15 11.90 28.77
C GLU A 259 1.59 12.08 28.21
N PHE A 260 2.28 10.98 27.94
CA PHE A 260 3.65 10.96 27.43
C PHE A 260 3.74 10.62 25.94
N GLU A 261 2.62 10.50 25.24
CA GLU A 261 2.62 10.18 23.82
C GLU A 261 3.38 11.24 23.02
N GLN A 262 4.06 10.80 21.98
CA GLN A 262 4.60 11.70 20.97
C GLN A 262 3.47 12.39 20.22
N PRO A 263 3.70 13.58 19.63
CA PRO A 263 2.73 14.17 18.71
C PRO A 263 2.26 13.17 17.64
N ALA A 264 1.01 13.32 17.24
CA ALA A 264 0.45 12.47 16.20
C ALA A 264 1.30 12.54 14.92
N MET A 265 1.48 11.40 14.29
CA MET A 265 2.23 11.29 13.06
C MET A 265 1.33 11.61 11.87
N PRO A 266 1.81 12.41 10.89
CA PRO A 266 1.03 12.70 9.71
C PRO A 266 0.81 11.46 8.84
N ILE A 267 -0.37 11.37 8.23
CA ILE A 267 -0.69 10.43 7.16
C ILE A 267 -0.61 11.19 5.86
N HIS A 268 0.18 10.68 4.92
CA HIS A 268 0.36 11.29 3.61
C HIS A 268 -0.03 10.31 2.50
N ILE A 269 -0.58 10.88 1.43
CA ILE A 269 -0.54 10.24 0.12
C ILE A 269 0.67 10.80 -0.61
N VAL A 270 1.58 9.92 -1.05
CA VAL A 270 2.78 10.30 -1.80
C VAL A 270 2.73 9.73 -3.20
N TYR A 271 3.17 10.51 -4.18
CA TYR A 271 3.19 10.13 -5.59
C TYR A 271 4.31 10.84 -6.34
N PRO A 272 4.83 10.24 -7.43
CA PRO A 272 5.84 10.89 -8.28
C PRO A 272 5.29 12.15 -8.94
N THR A 273 6.13 13.17 -9.12
CA THR A 273 5.74 14.43 -9.80
C THR A 273 5.19 14.18 -11.21
N SER A 274 5.69 13.16 -11.90
CA SER A 274 5.20 12.75 -13.23
C SER A 274 3.74 12.27 -13.23
N ARG A 275 3.18 11.92 -12.06
CA ARG A 275 1.78 11.46 -11.91
C ARG A 275 0.80 12.57 -11.50
N LEU A 276 1.26 13.80 -11.37
CA LEU A 276 0.43 14.96 -10.98
C LEU A 276 -0.76 15.18 -11.91
N LEU A 277 -0.61 14.87 -13.20
CA LEU A 277 -1.60 15.09 -14.24
C LEU A 277 -2.57 13.92 -14.43
N SER A 278 -2.28 12.77 -13.82
CA SER A 278 -3.10 11.56 -13.97
C SER A 278 -4.49 11.74 -13.35
N ALA A 279 -5.53 11.65 -14.19
CA ALA A 279 -6.92 11.77 -13.72
C ALA A 279 -7.25 10.73 -12.65
N LYS A 280 -6.78 9.48 -12.81
CA LYS A 280 -7.00 8.39 -11.84
C LYS A 280 -6.35 8.68 -10.49
N VAL A 281 -5.14 9.24 -10.45
CA VAL A 281 -4.45 9.61 -9.20
C VAL A 281 -5.16 10.78 -8.53
N ARG A 282 -5.45 11.85 -9.28
CA ARG A 282 -6.11 13.04 -8.74
C ARG A 282 -7.48 12.70 -8.14
N THR A 283 -8.33 12.02 -8.91
CA THR A 283 -9.69 11.68 -8.45
C THR A 283 -9.70 10.69 -7.29
N PHE A 284 -8.70 9.81 -7.18
CA PHE A 284 -8.54 8.95 -6.01
C PHE A 284 -8.16 9.76 -4.77
N ILE A 285 -7.21 10.69 -4.89
CA ILE A 285 -6.81 11.57 -3.79
C ILE A 285 -7.98 12.45 -3.34
N ASP A 286 -8.76 12.98 -4.29
CA ASP A 286 -9.93 13.80 -3.99
C ASP A 286 -10.99 12.98 -3.25
N LEU A 287 -11.24 11.74 -3.67
CA LEU A 287 -12.15 10.84 -2.98
C LEU A 287 -11.67 10.49 -1.56
N VAL A 288 -10.36 10.22 -1.37
CA VAL A 288 -9.79 10.03 -0.02
C VAL A 288 -10.13 11.23 0.86
N THR A 289 -9.92 12.45 0.34
CA THR A 289 -10.19 13.68 1.11
C THR A 289 -11.70 13.88 1.38
N GLU A 290 -12.56 13.42 0.45
CA GLU A 290 -14.02 13.54 0.55
C GLU A 290 -14.63 12.60 1.61
N ILE A 291 -14.17 11.34 1.64
CA ILE A 291 -14.88 10.29 2.42
C ILE A 291 -14.10 9.71 3.58
N SER A 292 -12.80 10.01 3.70
CA SER A 292 -12.00 9.42 4.77
C SER A 292 -11.83 10.37 5.95
N GLU A 293 -12.07 9.84 7.14
CA GLU A 293 -11.80 10.48 8.43
C GLU A 293 -10.54 9.84 9.04
N TRP A 294 -9.37 10.04 8.40
CA TRP A 294 -8.11 9.44 8.88
C TRP A 294 -7.47 10.26 10.02
N HIS A 295 -8.30 10.70 10.96
CA HIS A 295 -7.88 11.40 12.18
C HIS A 295 -8.06 10.43 13.36
N PHE A 296 -6.97 9.79 13.76
CA PHE A 296 -6.93 8.80 14.83
C PHE A 296 -6.30 9.42 16.08
N GLY A 297 -6.91 10.50 16.55
CA GLY A 297 -6.46 11.28 17.69
C GLY A 297 -7.42 11.24 18.87
#